data_7e8eb58659a5b94929e2e3b5b89bd983
#
_entry.id   7e8eb58659a5b94929e2e3b5b89bd983
#
_cell.length_a   1.000
_cell.length_b   1.000
_cell.length_c   1.000
_cell.angle_alpha   90.00
_cell.angle_beta   90.00
_cell.angle_gamma   90.00
#
_symmetry.space_group_name_H-M   'P 1'
#
loop_
_entity.id
_entity.type
_entity.pdbx_description
1 polymer ?
#
loop_
_entity_poly.entity_id
_entity_poly.type
_entity_poly.pdbx_seq_one_letter_code
_entity_poly.pdbx_strand_id
1 'polypeptide(L)'
;DWEGDTAPEIPYSEMILYKIHVRGYTRQAKLALRKRGTFAGLTEMIPYWKELGINAVELMPAYEFQECVQADHVVNLAVRKKSDDRINYWGYTRGFYFAPKESYCATKEPDREFRDMIRALHKAGIECLMEMYFPKGTPSLQMIRSLWFWKLYYHVDGFHLLGDGVQQDVIEHDPILYGTKKLFSNVSGEADTENMLAEYNAGFMLDMRRFLKSDEGMISGAEFHVRRNTGNFGTVNYMATQDGFTLYDTVSYNYRHNEANGEDNRDGSEFNYSWNCGVEGSTRKTAVRRMREQQMRNAFLMLLLSQGTPMIYGGDEFANSQAGNNNVWCQDNPTGWTDWKNARRHTGLSSFVKEAIAFRKNHPILHMPKEMRGVDYMAKGFPDVSVHGERAWFLNRDNTSRLLGIMYCGAYAQKDDGTEDDFLYIGMNFHWEKRNIALPNLPEGM
;
A
#
# COMPACT_ATOMS: atom_id res chain seq x y z
N ASP A 1 -3.45 -6.73 30.54
CA ASP A 1 -3.85 -5.40 31.02
C ASP A 1 -3.63 -4.35 29.94
N TRP A 2 -4.72 -3.64 29.55
CA TRP A 2 -4.78 -2.60 28.53
C TRP A 2 -4.98 -1.20 29.15
N GLU A 3 -4.74 -1.07 30.46
CA GLU A 3 -4.90 0.19 31.17
C GLU A 3 -4.02 1.30 30.54
N GLY A 4 -4.66 2.41 30.16
CA GLY A 4 -4.03 3.53 29.48
C GLY A 4 -3.75 3.35 28.00
N ASP A 5 -4.18 2.26 27.36
CA ASP A 5 -4.14 2.11 25.91
C ASP A 5 -5.31 2.88 25.24
N THR A 6 -5.01 3.64 24.22
CA THR A 6 -6.00 4.41 23.44
C THR A 6 -5.65 4.27 21.97
N ALA A 7 -6.58 3.73 21.18
CA ALA A 7 -6.44 3.64 19.73
C ALA A 7 -6.35 5.04 19.12
N PRO A 8 -5.52 5.26 18.10
CA PRO A 8 -5.37 6.57 17.46
C PRO A 8 -6.60 7.06 16.69
N GLU A 9 -7.46 6.16 16.21
CA GLU A 9 -8.70 6.42 15.46
C GLU A 9 -8.52 7.34 14.24
N ILE A 10 -7.51 7.05 13.41
CA ILE A 10 -7.10 7.88 12.27
C ILE A 10 -8.11 7.74 11.11
N PRO A 11 -8.72 8.84 10.62
CA PRO A 11 -9.60 8.77 9.45
C PRO A 11 -8.85 8.26 8.21
N TYR A 12 -9.53 7.57 7.28
CA TYR A 12 -8.92 7.12 6.03
C TYR A 12 -8.28 8.25 5.21
N SER A 13 -8.86 9.45 5.24
CA SER A 13 -8.30 10.62 4.55
C SER A 13 -6.94 11.05 5.08
N GLU A 14 -6.67 10.86 6.37
CA GLU A 14 -5.42 11.26 7.03
C GLU A 14 -4.41 10.12 7.14
N MET A 15 -4.82 8.91 6.77
CA MET A 15 -3.99 7.72 6.90
C MET A 15 -2.90 7.67 5.83
N ILE A 16 -1.69 7.37 6.25
CA ILE A 16 -0.57 6.91 5.41
C ILE A 16 -0.26 5.49 5.82
N LEU A 17 -0.73 4.55 5.01
CA LEU A 17 -0.64 3.12 5.30
C LEU A 17 0.70 2.55 4.84
N TYR A 18 1.31 1.69 5.64
CA TYR A 18 2.60 1.06 5.35
C TYR A 18 2.51 -0.44 5.53
N LYS A 19 2.54 -1.19 4.43
CA LYS A 19 2.35 -2.64 4.42
C LYS A 19 3.66 -3.39 4.54
N ILE A 20 3.72 -4.36 5.45
CA ILE A 20 4.92 -5.13 5.76
C ILE A 20 4.64 -6.60 6.06
N HIS A 21 5.64 -7.45 5.79
CA HIS A 21 5.71 -8.81 6.30
C HIS A 21 6.52 -8.84 7.59
N VAL A 22 5.97 -9.34 8.69
CA VAL A 22 6.59 -9.29 10.03
C VAL A 22 8.03 -9.80 10.01
N ARG A 23 8.26 -11.01 9.49
CA ARG A 23 9.61 -11.62 9.44
C ARG A 23 10.50 -10.91 8.43
N GLY A 24 10.04 -10.76 7.20
CA GLY A 24 10.85 -10.24 6.10
C GLY A 24 11.33 -8.81 6.30
N TYR A 25 10.52 -7.98 6.89
CA TYR A 25 10.82 -6.55 7.04
C TYR A 25 12.05 -6.27 7.90
N THR A 26 12.20 -6.95 9.04
CA THR A 26 13.31 -6.69 9.96
C THR A 26 14.42 -7.73 9.92
N ARG A 27 14.32 -8.79 9.10
CA ARG A 27 15.29 -9.88 9.09
C ARG A 27 16.72 -9.41 8.79
N GLN A 28 16.88 -8.42 7.93
CA GLN A 28 18.17 -7.80 7.57
C GLN A 28 18.38 -6.42 8.22
N ALA A 29 17.48 -5.98 9.09
CA ALA A 29 17.63 -4.71 9.80
C ALA A 29 18.79 -4.74 10.80
N LYS A 30 19.33 -3.55 11.12
CA LYS A 30 20.40 -3.40 12.13
C LYS A 30 19.81 -3.47 13.55
N LEU A 31 19.28 -4.62 13.91
CA LEU A 31 18.70 -4.92 15.21
C LEU A 31 19.48 -6.03 15.92
N ALA A 32 19.25 -6.21 17.22
CA ALA A 32 19.73 -7.38 17.95
C ALA A 32 19.21 -8.66 17.26
N LEU A 33 20.06 -9.69 17.11
CA LEU A 33 19.76 -10.88 16.30
C LEU A 33 18.43 -11.54 16.69
N ARG A 34 18.15 -11.63 17.99
CA ARG A 34 16.90 -12.22 18.52
C ARG A 34 15.63 -11.46 18.18
N LYS A 35 15.74 -10.14 17.87
CA LYS A 35 14.60 -9.29 17.50
C LYS A 35 14.33 -9.27 16.00
N ARG A 36 15.25 -9.76 15.18
CA ARG A 36 15.10 -9.73 13.71
C ARG A 36 14.02 -10.69 13.27
N GLY A 37 13.06 -10.19 12.51
CA GLY A 37 11.93 -10.95 11.98
C GLY A 37 10.85 -11.24 13.03
N THR A 38 10.71 -10.39 14.05
CA THR A 38 9.76 -10.59 15.15
C THR A 38 8.93 -9.34 15.42
N PHE A 39 7.84 -9.48 16.19
CA PHE A 39 7.02 -8.37 16.68
C PHE A 39 7.84 -7.36 17.49
N ALA A 40 8.72 -7.84 18.37
CA ALA A 40 9.66 -6.96 19.09
C ALA A 40 10.62 -6.22 18.13
N GLY A 41 10.96 -6.82 16.99
CA GLY A 41 11.73 -6.15 15.95
C GLY A 41 10.94 -5.04 15.25
N LEU A 42 9.64 -5.23 15.05
CA LEU A 42 8.77 -4.19 14.50
C LEU A 42 8.63 -3.00 15.46
N THR A 43 8.53 -3.26 16.76
CA THR A 43 8.52 -2.20 17.78
C THR A 43 9.75 -1.29 17.69
N GLU A 44 10.93 -1.83 17.38
CA GLU A 44 12.16 -1.05 17.17
C GLU A 44 12.13 -0.18 15.91
N MET A 45 11.19 -0.44 14.98
CA MET A 45 11.05 0.33 13.74
C MET A 45 10.11 1.53 13.88
N ILE A 46 9.40 1.67 14.97
CA ILE A 46 8.47 2.78 15.24
C ILE A 46 9.11 4.17 15.00
N PRO A 47 10.34 4.46 15.48
CA PRO A 47 10.98 5.74 15.22
C PRO A 47 11.18 6.01 13.72
N TYR A 48 11.53 4.99 12.93
CA TYR A 48 11.68 5.11 11.48
C TYR A 48 10.35 5.45 10.81
N TRP A 49 9.26 4.75 11.16
CA TRP A 49 7.93 5.02 10.60
C TRP A 49 7.44 6.42 10.94
N LYS A 50 7.64 6.87 12.19
CA LYS A 50 7.33 8.26 12.59
C LYS A 50 8.12 9.28 11.81
N GLU A 51 9.42 9.06 11.62
CA GLU A 51 10.27 9.94 10.83
C GLU A 51 9.83 9.99 9.37
N LEU A 52 9.42 8.87 8.78
CA LEU A 52 8.90 8.81 7.41
C LEU A 52 7.52 9.48 7.28
N GLY A 53 6.78 9.63 8.37
CA GLY A 53 5.43 10.19 8.40
C GLY A 53 4.30 9.16 8.33
N ILE A 54 4.61 7.87 8.53
CA ILE A 54 3.64 6.77 8.61
C ILE A 54 2.82 6.87 9.88
N ASN A 55 1.51 6.66 9.79
CA ASN A 55 0.60 6.62 10.93
C ASN A 55 -0.30 5.37 10.97
N ALA A 56 -0.16 4.46 10.03
CA ALA A 56 -0.78 3.13 10.10
C ALA A 56 0.14 2.07 9.47
N VAL A 57 0.24 0.90 10.10
CA VAL A 57 0.95 -0.26 9.55
C VAL A 57 -0.03 -1.38 9.27
N GLU A 58 0.13 -2.04 8.12
CA GLU A 58 -0.62 -3.23 7.73
C GLU A 58 0.31 -4.45 7.79
N LEU A 59 -0.01 -5.36 8.67
CA LEU A 59 0.73 -6.62 8.81
C LEU A 59 0.15 -7.68 7.87
N MET A 60 0.98 -8.25 7.00
CA MET A 60 0.66 -9.51 6.33
C MET A 60 0.35 -10.59 7.40
N PRO A 61 -0.27 -11.73 7.06
CA PRO A 61 -0.78 -12.67 8.04
C PRO A 61 0.15 -12.90 9.23
N ALA A 62 -0.29 -12.46 10.40
CA ALA A 62 0.47 -12.48 11.65
C ALA A 62 -0.12 -13.44 12.71
N TYR A 63 -1.25 -14.08 12.38
CA TYR A 63 -1.81 -15.21 13.13
C TYR A 63 -1.04 -16.49 12.84
N GLU A 64 -1.20 -17.53 13.66
CA GLU A 64 -0.53 -18.81 13.47
C GLU A 64 -1.05 -19.52 12.20
N PHE A 65 -0.15 -19.97 11.34
CA PHE A 65 -0.44 -20.73 10.14
C PHE A 65 0.66 -21.76 9.87
N GLN A 66 0.35 -22.78 9.07
CA GLN A 66 1.29 -23.82 8.73
C GLN A 66 2.30 -23.31 7.69
N GLU A 67 3.57 -23.27 8.08
CA GLU A 67 4.67 -22.84 7.19
C GLU A 67 5.10 -23.96 6.22
N CYS A 68 5.08 -25.21 6.69
CA CYS A 68 5.46 -26.35 5.84
C CYS A 68 4.30 -26.70 4.90
N VAL A 69 4.53 -26.62 3.61
CA VAL A 69 3.58 -27.12 2.62
C VAL A 69 3.61 -28.65 2.69
N GLN A 70 2.55 -29.25 3.23
CA GLN A 70 2.38 -30.70 3.12
C GLN A 70 2.05 -31.02 1.67
N ALA A 71 2.87 -31.91 1.06
CA ALA A 71 2.48 -32.53 -0.20
C ALA A 71 1.22 -33.38 0.06
N ASP A 72 0.07 -32.88 -0.37
CA ASP A 72 -1.13 -33.70 -0.42
C ASP A 72 -0.84 -34.89 -1.33
N HIS A 73 -0.77 -36.08 -0.75
CA HIS A 73 -0.52 -37.38 -1.39
C HIS A 73 0.94 -37.71 -1.79
N VAL A 74 1.81 -37.95 -0.82
CA VAL A 74 3.03 -38.71 -1.07
C VAL A 74 2.68 -40.20 -1.18
N VAL A 75 2.31 -40.64 -2.37
CA VAL A 75 2.13 -42.11 -2.66
C VAL A 75 3.47 -42.79 -2.94
N ASN A 76 4.58 -42.05 -3.12
CA ASN A 76 5.87 -42.64 -3.44
C ASN A 76 7.03 -41.76 -2.98
N LEU A 77 7.74 -42.17 -1.92
CA LEU A 77 8.92 -41.51 -1.36
C LEU A 77 10.08 -41.33 -2.36
N ALA A 78 10.08 -42.09 -3.48
CA ALA A 78 11.13 -42.05 -4.49
C ALA A 78 10.97 -40.90 -5.51
N VAL A 79 9.86 -40.15 -5.50
CA VAL A 79 9.58 -39.06 -6.45
C VAL A 79 9.31 -37.76 -5.69
N ARG A 80 10.08 -37.50 -4.64
CA ARG A 80 10.02 -36.21 -3.95
C ARG A 80 10.61 -35.13 -4.87
N LYS A 81 9.75 -34.31 -5.47
CA LYS A 81 10.20 -33.13 -6.22
C LYS A 81 10.80 -32.13 -5.23
N LYS A 82 11.81 -31.39 -5.63
CA LYS A 82 12.45 -30.31 -4.86
C LYS A 82 11.43 -29.23 -4.44
N SER A 83 10.26 -29.19 -5.07
CA SER A 83 9.10 -28.36 -4.76
C SER A 83 8.40 -28.68 -3.43
N ASP A 84 8.61 -29.88 -2.88
CA ASP A 84 7.90 -30.34 -1.68
C ASP A 84 8.51 -29.81 -0.37
N ASP A 85 9.67 -29.15 -0.45
CA ASP A 85 10.38 -28.54 0.70
C ASP A 85 10.14 -27.01 0.80
N ARG A 86 9.16 -26.46 0.05
CA ARG A 86 8.86 -25.03 0.07
C ARG A 86 8.19 -24.62 1.37
N ILE A 87 8.53 -23.43 1.83
CA ILE A 87 7.94 -22.82 3.01
C ILE A 87 6.83 -21.85 2.56
N ASN A 88 5.65 -21.93 3.14
CA ASN A 88 4.64 -20.91 3.01
C ASN A 88 5.07 -19.66 3.82
N TYR A 89 5.75 -18.74 3.15
CA TYR A 89 6.31 -17.56 3.80
C TYR A 89 5.25 -16.47 4.03
N TRP A 90 4.30 -16.29 3.10
CA TRP A 90 3.29 -15.23 3.22
C TRP A 90 2.15 -15.55 4.18
N GLY A 91 1.77 -16.81 4.31
CA GLY A 91 0.70 -17.22 5.21
C GLY A 91 -0.72 -17.16 4.64
N TYR A 92 -0.91 -16.95 3.32
CA TYR A 92 -2.24 -16.98 2.70
C TYR A 92 -2.76 -18.41 2.56
N THR A 93 -3.10 -18.97 3.69
CA THR A 93 -3.67 -20.31 3.84
C THR A 93 -4.62 -20.33 5.03
N ARG A 94 -5.32 -21.45 5.22
CA ARG A 94 -6.14 -21.64 6.43
C ARG A 94 -5.25 -21.57 7.67
N GLY A 95 -5.56 -20.64 8.58
CA GLY A 95 -4.79 -20.38 9.78
C GLY A 95 -5.46 -20.90 11.06
N PHE A 96 -4.68 -20.85 12.14
CA PHE A 96 -5.16 -20.96 13.52
C PHE A 96 -5.39 -19.53 14.03
N TYR A 97 -6.53 -18.97 13.62
CA TYR A 97 -6.84 -17.54 13.71
C TYR A 97 -6.89 -16.94 15.12
N PHE A 98 -6.70 -17.73 16.17
CA PHE A 98 -6.84 -17.30 17.56
C PHE A 98 -5.50 -17.29 18.32
N ALA A 99 -4.39 -17.15 17.61
CA ALA A 99 -3.06 -17.03 18.21
C ALA A 99 -2.14 -16.22 17.32
N PRO A 100 -1.30 -15.33 17.90
CA PRO A 100 -0.18 -14.72 17.18
C PRO A 100 0.82 -15.80 16.75
N LYS A 101 1.50 -15.55 15.62
CA LYS A 101 2.45 -16.51 15.07
C LYS A 101 3.69 -16.64 15.96
N GLU A 102 3.90 -17.83 16.54
CA GLU A 102 5.00 -18.10 17.47
C GLU A 102 6.37 -17.83 16.83
N SER A 103 6.56 -18.22 15.56
CA SER A 103 7.82 -18.03 14.85
C SER A 103 8.15 -16.56 14.55
N TYR A 104 7.21 -15.62 14.79
CA TYR A 104 7.42 -14.18 14.71
C TYR A 104 7.70 -13.54 16.09
N CYS A 105 8.11 -14.31 17.08
CA CYS A 105 8.39 -13.82 18.43
C CYS A 105 9.88 -13.92 18.77
N ALA A 106 10.37 -12.92 19.49
CA ALA A 106 11.72 -12.92 20.07
C ALA A 106 11.81 -13.71 21.39
N THR A 107 10.64 -13.95 22.00
CA THR A 107 10.47 -14.63 23.29
C THR A 107 9.59 -15.87 23.11
N LYS A 108 9.32 -16.59 24.21
CA LYS A 108 8.36 -17.69 24.25
C LYS A 108 6.95 -17.26 24.66
N GLU A 109 6.69 -15.97 24.66
CA GLU A 109 5.42 -15.38 25.07
C GLU A 109 4.79 -14.57 23.92
N PRO A 110 4.31 -15.22 22.85
CA PRO A 110 3.80 -14.55 21.64
C PRO A 110 2.65 -13.60 21.94
N ASP A 111 1.77 -13.99 22.82
CA ASP A 111 0.63 -13.21 23.29
C ASP A 111 1.07 -11.87 23.90
N ARG A 112 2.04 -11.89 24.78
CA ARG A 112 2.57 -10.69 25.42
C ARG A 112 3.32 -9.81 24.41
N GLU A 113 4.17 -10.40 23.59
CA GLU A 113 5.00 -9.66 22.64
C GLU A 113 4.16 -8.94 21.59
N PHE A 114 3.08 -9.58 21.11
CA PHE A 114 2.15 -8.93 20.18
C PHE A 114 1.42 -7.76 20.85
N ARG A 115 0.90 -7.94 22.09
CA ARG A 115 0.26 -6.84 22.86
C ARG A 115 1.20 -5.69 23.14
N ASP A 116 2.45 -5.96 23.50
CA ASP A 116 3.44 -4.92 23.75
C ASP A 116 3.76 -4.13 22.48
N MET A 117 3.76 -4.78 21.29
CA MET A 117 3.89 -4.11 20.00
C MET A 117 2.70 -3.17 19.73
N ILE A 118 1.45 -3.63 19.90
CA ILE A 118 0.26 -2.80 19.70
C ILE A 118 0.28 -1.57 20.60
N ARG A 119 0.53 -1.74 21.89
CA ARG A 119 0.66 -0.59 22.81
C ARG A 119 1.73 0.41 22.37
N ALA A 120 2.87 -0.09 21.93
CA ALA A 120 3.95 0.79 21.47
C ALA A 120 3.57 1.56 20.21
N LEU A 121 2.81 0.94 19.30
CA LEU A 121 2.26 1.58 18.11
C LEU A 121 1.25 2.67 18.49
N HIS A 122 0.24 2.35 19.31
CA HIS A 122 -0.78 3.30 19.77
C HIS A 122 -0.15 4.50 20.49
N LYS A 123 0.79 4.25 21.41
CA LYS A 123 1.55 5.31 22.09
C LYS A 123 2.31 6.21 21.13
N ALA A 124 2.70 5.70 19.97
CA ALA A 124 3.36 6.45 18.91
C ALA A 124 2.40 7.18 17.97
N GLY A 125 1.08 7.00 18.12
CA GLY A 125 0.05 7.49 17.19
C GLY A 125 0.02 6.73 15.87
N ILE A 126 0.27 5.42 15.91
CA ILE A 126 0.28 4.53 14.73
C ILE A 126 -0.76 3.43 14.94
N GLU A 127 -1.68 3.28 14.01
CA GLU A 127 -2.63 2.17 13.98
C GLU A 127 -1.99 0.89 13.44
N CYS A 128 -2.51 -0.25 13.87
CA CYS A 128 -2.14 -1.57 13.38
C CYS A 128 -3.32 -2.25 12.70
N LEU A 129 -3.22 -2.44 11.39
CA LEU A 129 -4.14 -3.25 10.61
C LEU A 129 -3.52 -4.63 10.37
N MET A 130 -4.35 -5.65 10.25
CA MET A 130 -3.87 -7.02 10.00
C MET A 130 -4.61 -7.67 8.85
N GLU A 131 -3.87 -8.32 7.96
CA GLU A 131 -4.47 -9.16 6.93
C GLU A 131 -5.02 -10.45 7.52
N MET A 132 -6.26 -10.77 7.15
CA MET A 132 -6.94 -12.01 7.51
C MET A 132 -7.36 -12.75 6.24
N TYR A 133 -6.74 -13.88 5.98
CA TYR A 133 -7.05 -14.70 4.81
C TYR A 133 -8.01 -15.83 5.18
N PHE A 134 -9.16 -15.83 4.56
CA PHE A 134 -10.20 -16.85 4.74
C PHE A 134 -10.43 -17.63 3.44
N PRO A 135 -9.97 -18.88 3.35
CA PRO A 135 -10.19 -19.71 2.18
C PRO A 135 -11.65 -20.09 2.04
N LYS A 136 -12.07 -20.46 0.83
CA LYS A 136 -13.41 -20.93 0.51
C LYS A 136 -13.89 -22.00 1.50
N GLY A 137 -15.11 -21.85 1.99
CA GLY A 137 -15.69 -22.76 2.98
C GLY A 137 -15.29 -22.49 4.43
N THR A 138 -14.69 -21.35 4.74
CA THR A 138 -14.51 -20.90 6.13
C THR A 138 -15.89 -20.60 6.73
N PRO A 139 -16.26 -21.21 7.88
CA PRO A 139 -17.54 -20.92 8.52
C PRO A 139 -17.65 -19.46 8.98
N SER A 140 -18.80 -18.81 8.74
CA SER A 140 -19.05 -17.40 9.14
C SER A 140 -18.73 -17.15 10.60
N LEU A 141 -19.15 -18.07 11.47
CA LEU A 141 -18.92 -17.96 12.92
C LEU A 141 -17.43 -17.99 13.27
N GLN A 142 -16.64 -18.81 12.60
CA GLN A 142 -15.19 -18.85 12.81
C GLN A 142 -14.55 -17.52 12.37
N MET A 143 -14.95 -17.01 11.21
CA MET A 143 -14.47 -15.74 10.67
C MET A 143 -14.78 -14.58 11.64
N ILE A 144 -16.04 -14.38 12.01
CA ILE A 144 -16.45 -13.30 12.90
C ILE A 144 -15.78 -13.41 14.28
N ARG A 145 -15.76 -14.59 14.89
CA ARG A 145 -15.10 -14.77 16.20
C ARG A 145 -13.61 -14.51 16.16
N SER A 146 -12.94 -14.81 15.05
CA SER A 146 -11.51 -14.50 14.91
C SER A 146 -11.27 -12.99 14.84
N LEU A 147 -12.11 -12.23 14.10
CA LEU A 147 -12.03 -10.77 14.06
C LEU A 147 -12.31 -10.13 15.43
N TRP A 148 -13.34 -10.61 16.13
CA TRP A 148 -13.59 -10.17 17.52
C TRP A 148 -12.40 -10.43 18.44
N PHE A 149 -11.79 -11.61 18.31
CA PHE A 149 -10.63 -11.98 19.12
C PHE A 149 -9.48 -10.97 18.95
N TRP A 150 -9.13 -10.66 17.72
CA TRP A 150 -8.06 -9.71 17.43
C TRP A 150 -8.41 -8.27 17.84
N LYS A 151 -9.66 -7.85 17.64
CA LYS A 151 -10.13 -6.53 18.06
C LYS A 151 -10.19 -6.39 19.57
N LEU A 152 -10.86 -7.33 20.25
CA LEU A 152 -11.17 -7.18 21.69
C LEU A 152 -10.02 -7.60 22.59
N TYR A 153 -9.20 -8.56 22.16
CA TYR A 153 -8.13 -9.11 22.97
C TYR A 153 -6.77 -8.48 22.66
N TYR A 154 -6.52 -8.10 21.40
CA TYR A 154 -5.26 -7.50 20.97
C TYR A 154 -5.35 -6.04 20.55
N HIS A 155 -6.53 -5.44 20.55
CA HIS A 155 -6.77 -4.06 20.13
C HIS A 155 -6.25 -3.73 18.73
N VAL A 156 -6.39 -4.67 17.78
CA VAL A 156 -6.09 -4.44 16.38
C VAL A 156 -7.11 -3.43 15.81
N ASP A 157 -6.65 -2.38 15.15
CA ASP A 157 -7.48 -1.25 14.70
C ASP A 157 -8.28 -1.54 13.44
N GLY A 158 -7.85 -2.54 12.66
CA GLY A 158 -8.56 -2.89 11.43
C GLY A 158 -8.06 -4.17 10.78
N PHE A 159 -8.82 -4.60 9.77
CA PHE A 159 -8.57 -5.84 9.06
C PHE A 159 -8.60 -5.64 7.56
N HIS A 160 -7.62 -6.18 6.84
CA HIS A 160 -7.69 -6.39 5.41
C HIS A 160 -8.12 -7.84 5.15
N LEU A 161 -9.28 -8.00 4.55
CA LEU A 161 -10.01 -9.26 4.46
C LEU A 161 -9.81 -9.87 3.08
N LEU A 162 -9.16 -11.02 3.02
CA LEU A 162 -8.70 -11.66 1.82
C LEU A 162 -9.20 -13.11 1.69
N GLY A 163 -9.28 -13.58 0.46
CA GLY A 163 -9.65 -14.97 0.14
C GLY A 163 -11.14 -15.18 -0.19
N ASP A 164 -11.42 -16.25 -0.91
CA ASP A 164 -12.77 -16.58 -1.43
C ASP A 164 -13.78 -16.98 -0.35
N GLY A 165 -13.35 -17.09 0.90
CA GLY A 165 -14.22 -17.38 2.05
C GLY A 165 -14.73 -16.15 2.78
N VAL A 166 -14.28 -14.95 2.38
CA VAL A 166 -14.72 -13.69 2.99
C VAL A 166 -16.20 -13.45 2.68
N GLN A 167 -16.98 -13.20 3.73
CA GLN A 167 -18.41 -12.91 3.64
C GLN A 167 -18.63 -11.46 4.09
N GLN A 168 -18.53 -10.54 3.15
CA GLN A 168 -18.60 -9.10 3.41
C GLN A 168 -19.87 -8.73 4.17
N ASP A 169 -21.05 -9.19 3.72
CA ASP A 169 -22.35 -8.89 4.35
C ASP A 169 -22.39 -9.25 5.83
N VAL A 170 -21.79 -10.40 6.21
CA VAL A 170 -21.77 -10.85 7.60
C VAL A 170 -20.87 -9.99 8.46
N ILE A 171 -19.72 -9.57 7.90
CA ILE A 171 -18.73 -8.75 8.60
C ILE A 171 -19.22 -7.29 8.74
N GLU A 172 -19.83 -6.77 7.70
CA GLU A 172 -20.32 -5.40 7.62
C GLU A 172 -21.46 -5.14 8.62
N HIS A 173 -22.33 -6.12 8.81
CA HIS A 173 -23.49 -6.02 9.72
C HIS A 173 -23.19 -6.49 11.15
N ASP A 174 -21.94 -6.85 11.46
CA ASP A 174 -21.57 -7.27 12.81
C ASP A 174 -21.44 -6.08 13.76
N PRO A 175 -22.24 -6.02 14.85
CA PRO A 175 -22.27 -4.86 15.73
C PRO A 175 -20.97 -4.65 16.53
N ILE A 176 -20.17 -5.70 16.76
CA ILE A 176 -18.89 -5.58 17.47
C ILE A 176 -17.82 -5.01 16.55
N LEU A 177 -17.90 -5.31 15.25
CA LEU A 177 -16.98 -4.79 14.25
C LEU A 177 -17.39 -3.42 13.67
N TYR A 178 -18.53 -2.88 14.08
CA TYR A 178 -18.94 -1.52 13.73
C TYR A 178 -17.89 -0.51 14.19
N GLY A 179 -17.54 0.45 13.35
CA GLY A 179 -16.46 1.40 13.62
C GLY A 179 -15.03 0.84 13.54
N THR A 180 -14.85 -0.46 13.29
CA THR A 180 -13.51 -1.05 13.02
C THR A 180 -13.20 -0.92 11.52
N LYS A 181 -11.98 -0.56 11.18
CA LYS A 181 -11.54 -0.49 9.77
C LYS A 181 -11.59 -1.87 9.11
N LYS A 182 -12.28 -1.95 7.97
CA LYS A 182 -12.44 -3.19 7.20
C LYS A 182 -12.12 -2.91 5.73
N LEU A 183 -11.02 -3.49 5.25
CA LEU A 183 -10.54 -3.33 3.89
C LEU A 183 -10.90 -4.58 3.08
N PHE A 184 -11.50 -4.39 1.90
CA PHE A 184 -11.88 -5.44 0.96
C PHE A 184 -11.26 -5.17 -0.41
N SER A 185 -11.13 -6.18 -1.25
CA SER A 185 -10.72 -6.00 -2.64
C SER A 185 -11.72 -5.16 -3.45
N ASN A 186 -13.01 -5.25 -3.10
CA ASN A 186 -14.08 -4.42 -3.66
C ASN A 186 -15.12 -4.20 -2.56
N VAL A 187 -15.69 -3.01 -2.50
CA VAL A 187 -16.83 -2.71 -1.62
C VAL A 187 -18.09 -2.67 -2.48
N SER A 188 -19.06 -3.50 -2.15
CA SER A 188 -20.37 -3.58 -2.82
C SER A 188 -21.46 -2.95 -1.96
N GLY A 189 -22.40 -2.25 -2.60
CA GLY A 189 -23.56 -1.67 -1.92
C GLY A 189 -23.37 -0.21 -1.48
N GLU A 190 -24.39 0.34 -0.84
CA GLU A 190 -24.35 1.64 -0.18
C GLU A 190 -23.69 1.46 1.19
N ALA A 191 -22.44 1.90 1.30
CA ALA A 191 -21.70 1.81 2.55
C ALA A 191 -22.08 2.95 3.49
N ASP A 192 -22.27 2.62 4.76
CA ASP A 192 -22.35 3.58 5.85
C ASP A 192 -20.94 4.06 6.22
N THR A 193 -20.70 5.37 6.20
CA THR A 193 -19.39 5.96 6.52
C THR A 193 -18.90 5.60 7.92
N GLU A 194 -19.81 5.44 8.88
CA GLU A 194 -19.47 5.05 10.26
C GLU A 194 -19.05 3.58 10.36
N ASN A 195 -19.36 2.77 9.36
CA ASN A 195 -18.97 1.36 9.32
C ASN A 195 -17.50 1.14 8.94
N MET A 196 -16.78 2.21 8.58
CA MET A 196 -15.34 2.22 8.32
C MET A 196 -14.89 1.18 7.29
N LEU A 197 -15.64 1.05 6.19
CA LEU A 197 -15.26 0.20 5.06
C LEU A 197 -14.21 0.90 4.18
N ALA A 198 -13.38 0.12 3.50
CA ALA A 198 -12.47 0.63 2.47
C ALA A 198 -12.27 -0.38 1.34
N GLU A 199 -12.12 0.14 0.12
CA GLU A 199 -11.70 -0.61 -1.06
C GLU A 199 -10.18 -0.57 -1.20
N TYR A 200 -9.58 -1.74 -1.41
CA TYR A 200 -8.17 -1.86 -1.76
C TYR A 200 -8.03 -1.74 -3.29
N ASN A 201 -7.74 -0.52 -3.79
CA ASN A 201 -7.94 -0.09 -5.18
C ASN A 201 -6.84 -0.62 -6.14
N ALA A 202 -6.99 -1.87 -6.58
CA ALA A 202 -6.09 -2.45 -7.58
C ALA A 202 -6.12 -1.70 -8.93
N GLY A 203 -7.24 -1.06 -9.27
CA GLY A 203 -7.38 -0.25 -10.48
C GLY A 203 -6.41 0.94 -10.50
N PHE A 204 -6.15 1.56 -9.34
CA PHE A 204 -5.15 2.62 -9.23
C PHE A 204 -3.76 2.12 -9.67
N MET A 205 -3.29 1.01 -9.12
CA MET A 205 -2.00 0.44 -9.46
C MET A 205 -1.92 0.14 -10.97
N LEU A 206 -2.95 -0.49 -11.51
CA LEU A 206 -2.99 -0.90 -12.91
C LEU A 206 -2.89 0.29 -13.87
N ASP A 207 -3.78 1.27 -13.71
CA ASP A 207 -3.86 2.41 -14.64
C ASP A 207 -2.70 3.37 -14.44
N MET A 208 -2.28 3.62 -13.19
CA MET A 208 -1.18 4.54 -12.91
C MET A 208 0.18 3.98 -13.34
N ARG A 209 0.44 2.66 -13.21
CA ARG A 209 1.65 2.04 -13.78
C ARG A 209 1.67 2.13 -15.30
N ARG A 210 0.54 1.92 -15.97
CA ARG A 210 0.41 2.04 -17.42
C ARG A 210 0.61 3.48 -17.87
N PHE A 211 0.06 4.45 -17.16
CA PHE A 211 0.26 5.86 -17.45
C PHE A 211 1.73 6.27 -17.22
N LEU A 212 2.34 5.84 -16.11
CA LEU A 212 3.75 6.10 -15.78
C LEU A 212 4.71 5.60 -16.86
N LYS A 213 4.46 4.41 -17.44
CA LYS A 213 5.30 3.87 -18.52
C LYS A 213 4.91 4.35 -19.91
N SER A 214 3.97 5.30 -20.02
CA SER A 214 3.55 5.93 -21.28
C SER A 214 2.72 5.04 -22.21
N ASP A 215 1.90 4.13 -21.67
CA ASP A 215 0.92 3.38 -22.48
C ASP A 215 -0.13 4.31 -23.08
N GLU A 216 -0.72 3.89 -24.20
CA GLU A 216 -1.80 4.61 -24.86
C GLU A 216 -3.12 4.48 -24.11
N GLY A 217 -3.96 5.52 -24.23
CA GLY A 217 -5.34 5.51 -23.73
C GLY A 217 -5.47 5.62 -22.19
N MET A 218 -4.41 6.01 -21.46
CA MET A 218 -4.41 6.02 -20.00
C MET A 218 -4.87 7.33 -19.34
N ILE A 219 -5.10 8.39 -20.12
CA ILE A 219 -5.47 9.71 -19.58
C ILE A 219 -6.75 9.65 -18.75
N SER A 220 -7.81 9.01 -19.24
CA SER A 220 -9.09 8.93 -18.54
C SER A 220 -9.01 8.11 -17.25
N GLY A 221 -8.22 7.01 -17.26
CA GLY A 221 -7.96 6.22 -16.06
C GLY A 221 -7.16 7.01 -15.02
N ALA A 222 -6.10 7.71 -15.46
CA ALA A 222 -5.29 8.54 -14.57
C ALA A 222 -6.11 9.70 -13.97
N GLU A 223 -6.90 10.42 -14.79
CA GLU A 223 -7.82 11.47 -14.34
C GLU A 223 -8.81 10.94 -13.29
N PHE A 224 -9.41 9.78 -13.55
CA PHE A 224 -10.35 9.13 -12.62
C PHE A 224 -9.68 8.82 -11.29
N HIS A 225 -8.54 8.14 -11.30
CA HIS A 225 -7.88 7.66 -10.08
C HIS A 225 -7.28 8.78 -9.23
N VAL A 226 -6.79 9.87 -9.84
CA VAL A 226 -6.26 11.01 -9.07
C VAL A 226 -7.35 11.68 -8.24
N ARG A 227 -8.58 11.71 -8.72
CA ARG A 227 -9.73 12.36 -8.06
C ARG A 227 -10.54 11.44 -7.16
N ARG A 228 -10.40 10.10 -7.34
CA ARG A 228 -11.29 9.13 -6.71
C ARG A 228 -11.18 9.15 -5.20
N ASN A 229 -12.26 9.54 -4.57
CA ASN A 229 -12.57 9.33 -3.17
C ASN A 229 -14.09 9.26 -3.06
N THR A 230 -14.64 8.09 -2.79
CA THR A 230 -16.09 7.87 -2.86
C THR A 230 -16.86 8.62 -1.78
N GLY A 231 -16.21 8.98 -0.67
CA GLY A 231 -16.85 9.63 0.48
C GLY A 231 -17.76 8.72 1.31
N ASN A 232 -18.17 7.56 0.75
CA ASN A 232 -18.99 6.57 1.45
C ASN A 232 -18.15 5.46 2.09
N PHE A 233 -16.98 5.18 1.51
CA PHE A 233 -15.99 4.26 2.04
C PHE A 233 -14.58 4.74 1.67
N GLY A 234 -13.58 4.30 2.42
CA GLY A 234 -12.18 4.61 2.12
C GLY A 234 -11.73 3.99 0.79
N THR A 235 -10.79 4.66 0.13
CA THR A 235 -10.15 4.14 -1.09
C THR A 235 -8.66 4.05 -0.85
N VAL A 236 -8.12 2.83 -0.70
CA VAL A 236 -6.68 2.60 -0.45
C VAL A 236 -5.97 2.42 -1.78
N ASN A 237 -5.18 3.43 -2.16
CA ASN A 237 -4.40 3.46 -3.39
C ASN A 237 -2.98 2.95 -3.16
N TYR A 238 -2.40 2.25 -4.13
CA TYR A 238 -1.02 1.77 -4.06
C TYR A 238 -0.39 1.64 -5.44
N MET A 239 0.95 1.75 -5.50
CA MET A 239 1.73 1.51 -6.71
C MET A 239 2.37 0.12 -6.74
N ALA A 240 2.61 -0.49 -5.58
CA ALA A 240 3.15 -1.83 -5.42
C ALA A 240 2.57 -2.50 -4.17
N THR A 241 2.55 -3.83 -4.17
CA THR A 241 2.14 -4.65 -3.01
C THR A 241 2.92 -5.98 -3.06
N GLN A 242 2.71 -6.88 -2.10
CA GLN A 242 3.40 -8.18 -2.07
C GLN A 242 3.11 -9.05 -3.30
N ASP A 243 1.90 -8.97 -3.86
CA ASP A 243 1.49 -9.69 -5.07
C ASP A 243 1.83 -8.85 -6.31
N GLY A 244 3.00 -9.08 -6.84
CA GLY A 244 3.53 -8.35 -7.98
C GLY A 244 4.97 -7.84 -7.75
N PHE A 245 5.43 -6.96 -8.64
CA PHE A 245 6.74 -6.31 -8.49
C PHE A 245 6.72 -5.26 -7.40
N THR A 246 7.82 -5.15 -6.63
CA THR A 246 8.13 -3.95 -5.84
C THR A 246 8.20 -2.73 -6.77
N LEU A 247 8.13 -1.52 -6.21
CA LEU A 247 8.22 -0.32 -7.04
C LEU A 247 9.54 -0.24 -7.82
N TYR A 248 10.66 -0.65 -7.22
CA TYR A 248 11.94 -0.72 -7.91
C TYR A 248 11.95 -1.77 -9.04
N ASP A 249 11.35 -2.94 -8.80
CA ASP A 249 11.28 -3.99 -9.82
C ASP A 249 10.34 -3.60 -10.97
N THR A 250 9.28 -2.83 -10.70
CA THR A 250 8.39 -2.26 -11.73
C THR A 250 9.13 -1.37 -12.73
N VAL A 251 10.20 -0.70 -12.32
CA VAL A 251 11.02 0.15 -13.21
C VAL A 251 12.33 -0.52 -13.63
N SER A 252 12.51 -1.81 -13.31
CA SER A 252 13.77 -2.54 -13.55
C SER A 252 13.60 -3.84 -14.31
N TYR A 253 12.40 -4.39 -14.40
CA TYR A 253 12.12 -5.66 -15.05
C TYR A 253 10.90 -5.56 -15.95
N ASN A 254 11.00 -6.14 -17.15
CA ASN A 254 9.85 -6.34 -18.02
C ASN A 254 9.19 -7.72 -17.78
N TYR A 255 9.99 -8.69 -17.36
CA TYR A 255 9.57 -10.08 -17.19
C TYR A 255 9.74 -10.52 -15.75
N ARG A 256 8.86 -11.42 -15.30
CA ARG A 256 9.01 -12.06 -14.00
C ARG A 256 10.20 -13.04 -13.99
N HIS A 257 10.86 -13.15 -12.85
CA HIS A 257 11.99 -14.04 -12.58
C HIS A 257 11.70 -14.88 -11.34
N ASN A 258 10.71 -15.78 -11.46
CA ASN A 258 10.21 -16.62 -10.36
C ASN A 258 10.82 -18.03 -10.36
N GLU A 259 11.92 -18.27 -11.09
CA GLU A 259 12.55 -19.60 -11.22
C GLU A 259 12.90 -20.22 -9.86
N ALA A 260 13.29 -19.37 -8.89
CA ALA A 260 13.60 -19.79 -7.53
C ALA A 260 12.41 -20.38 -6.76
N ASN A 261 11.17 -20.11 -7.21
CA ASN A 261 9.95 -20.63 -6.59
C ASN A 261 9.70 -22.12 -6.96
N GLY A 262 10.41 -22.66 -7.96
CA GLY A 262 10.28 -24.06 -8.36
C GLY A 262 8.99 -24.37 -9.15
N GLU A 263 8.37 -23.37 -9.75
CA GLU A 263 7.14 -23.45 -10.57
C GLU A 263 7.44 -23.23 -12.07
N ASP A 264 8.68 -23.42 -12.50
CA ASP A 264 9.13 -23.17 -13.87
C ASP A 264 8.81 -21.76 -14.38
N ASN A 265 8.87 -20.76 -13.50
CA ASN A 265 8.52 -19.35 -13.77
C ASN A 265 7.07 -19.14 -14.30
N ARG A 266 6.12 -20.02 -13.93
CA ARG A 266 4.72 -19.96 -14.35
C ARG A 266 3.80 -19.34 -13.32
N ASP A 267 4.24 -19.24 -12.08
CA ASP A 267 3.52 -18.63 -10.96
C ASP A 267 3.62 -17.10 -10.97
N GLY A 268 2.76 -16.45 -10.20
CA GLY A 268 2.64 -14.99 -10.15
C GLY A 268 1.98 -14.38 -11.39
N SER A 269 1.76 -13.08 -11.37
CA SER A 269 1.11 -12.36 -12.47
C SER A 269 1.97 -12.33 -13.73
N GLU A 270 1.34 -12.50 -14.88
CA GLU A 270 1.97 -12.25 -16.19
C GLU A 270 2.00 -10.75 -16.53
N PHE A 271 1.08 -9.98 -15.95
CA PHE A 271 0.88 -8.56 -16.25
C PHE A 271 1.41 -7.70 -15.10
N ASN A 272 2.67 -7.29 -15.18
CA ASN A 272 3.27 -6.43 -14.15
C ASN A 272 3.12 -4.93 -14.45
N TYR A 273 2.72 -4.57 -15.67
CA TYR A 273 2.62 -3.18 -16.14
C TYR A 273 3.90 -2.38 -15.86
N SER A 274 5.04 -3.03 -16.07
CA SER A 274 6.38 -2.58 -15.75
C SER A 274 7.14 -2.11 -16.99
N TRP A 275 8.23 -1.38 -16.75
CA TRP A 275 9.19 -0.98 -17.79
C TRP A 275 10.59 -0.98 -17.22
N ASN A 276 11.51 -1.77 -17.80
CA ASN A 276 12.89 -1.92 -17.31
C ASN A 276 13.80 -0.70 -17.54
N CYS A 277 13.28 0.39 -18.09
CA CYS A 277 14.02 1.60 -18.46
C CYS A 277 15.21 1.32 -19.41
N GLY A 278 15.07 0.29 -20.26
CA GLY A 278 16.05 -0.05 -21.31
C GLY A 278 17.10 -1.08 -20.91
N VAL A 279 17.06 -1.64 -19.70
CA VAL A 279 17.93 -2.75 -19.26
C VAL A 279 17.19 -3.65 -18.29
N GLU A 280 17.11 -4.95 -18.59
CA GLU A 280 16.49 -5.91 -17.69
C GLU A 280 17.38 -6.13 -16.45
N GLY A 281 16.79 -5.99 -15.26
CA GLY A 281 17.45 -6.21 -13.99
C GLY A 281 18.50 -5.15 -13.59
N SER A 282 19.44 -5.57 -12.76
CA SER A 282 20.45 -4.65 -12.21
C SER A 282 21.39 -4.10 -13.28
N THR A 283 21.79 -2.83 -13.15
CA THR A 283 22.67 -2.17 -14.13
C THR A 283 23.60 -1.13 -13.50
N ARG A 284 24.77 -0.95 -14.11
CA ARG A 284 25.70 0.15 -13.79
C ARG A 284 25.56 1.37 -14.69
N LYS A 285 24.72 1.31 -15.75
CA LYS A 285 24.50 2.42 -16.67
C LYS A 285 23.82 3.59 -15.94
N THR A 286 24.54 4.70 -15.79
CA THR A 286 24.08 5.87 -15.02
C THR A 286 22.78 6.46 -15.57
N ALA A 287 22.62 6.54 -16.90
CA ALA A 287 21.39 7.05 -17.53
C ALA A 287 20.17 6.21 -17.15
N VAL A 288 20.27 4.87 -17.17
CA VAL A 288 19.18 3.96 -16.78
C VAL A 288 18.87 4.09 -15.30
N ARG A 289 19.87 4.17 -14.43
CA ARG A 289 19.66 4.35 -12.98
C ARG A 289 18.95 5.66 -12.66
N ARG A 290 19.34 6.76 -13.33
CA ARG A 290 18.68 8.06 -13.19
C ARG A 290 17.22 8.00 -13.65
N MET A 291 16.96 7.34 -14.79
CA MET A 291 15.59 7.16 -15.30
C MET A 291 14.73 6.36 -14.30
N ARG A 292 15.25 5.25 -13.74
CA ARG A 292 14.55 4.45 -12.73
C ARG A 292 14.23 5.28 -11.48
N GLU A 293 15.21 6.05 -10.99
CA GLU A 293 14.98 6.92 -9.83
C GLU A 293 13.93 8.00 -10.11
N GLN A 294 13.95 8.60 -11.31
CA GLN A 294 12.92 9.55 -11.74
C GLN A 294 11.53 8.89 -11.78
N GLN A 295 11.42 7.70 -12.35
CA GLN A 295 10.13 6.98 -12.42
C GLN A 295 9.61 6.57 -11.04
N MET A 296 10.46 6.15 -10.12
CA MET A 296 10.05 5.90 -8.73
C MET A 296 9.54 7.18 -8.05
N ARG A 297 10.22 8.31 -8.21
CA ARG A 297 9.75 9.61 -7.68
C ARG A 297 8.41 10.01 -8.29
N ASN A 298 8.24 9.85 -9.60
CA ASN A 298 6.97 10.10 -10.28
C ASN A 298 5.85 9.21 -9.70
N ALA A 299 6.13 7.91 -9.49
CA ALA A 299 5.16 6.98 -8.90
C ALA A 299 4.73 7.40 -7.48
N PHE A 300 5.68 7.84 -6.64
CA PHE A 300 5.35 8.36 -5.32
C PHE A 300 4.54 9.66 -5.37
N LEU A 301 4.85 10.58 -6.30
CA LEU A 301 4.04 11.79 -6.49
C LEU A 301 2.63 11.43 -6.97
N MET A 302 2.49 10.53 -7.94
CA MET A 302 1.18 10.05 -8.39
C MET A 302 0.36 9.47 -7.23
N LEU A 303 0.99 8.70 -6.35
CA LEU A 303 0.33 8.10 -5.18
C LEU A 303 -0.03 9.15 -4.12
N LEU A 304 0.93 9.98 -3.73
CA LEU A 304 0.79 10.88 -2.58
C LEU A 304 0.01 12.17 -2.89
N LEU A 305 -0.07 12.58 -4.16
CA LEU A 305 -0.82 13.76 -4.59
C LEU A 305 -2.22 13.41 -5.14
N SER A 306 -2.60 12.14 -5.14
CA SER A 306 -3.96 11.68 -5.45
C SER A 306 -4.85 11.68 -4.21
N GLN A 307 -6.16 11.79 -4.42
CA GLN A 307 -7.16 11.59 -3.36
C GLN A 307 -7.13 10.14 -2.83
N GLY A 308 -7.82 9.87 -1.75
CA GLY A 308 -7.85 8.56 -1.10
C GLY A 308 -6.67 8.32 -0.14
N THR A 309 -6.54 7.11 0.36
CA THR A 309 -5.52 6.69 1.34
C THR A 309 -4.32 6.08 0.61
N PRO A 310 -3.13 6.68 0.68
CA PRO A 310 -1.95 6.07 0.07
C PRO A 310 -1.42 4.92 0.93
N MET A 311 -1.14 3.78 0.27
CA MET A 311 -0.42 2.65 0.86
C MET A 311 0.95 2.49 0.19
N ILE A 312 2.00 2.42 1.00
CA ILE A 312 3.38 2.16 0.60
C ILE A 312 3.75 0.74 0.98
N TYR A 313 4.25 -0.05 0.03
CA TYR A 313 4.81 -1.36 0.33
C TYR A 313 6.20 -1.19 0.92
N GLY A 314 6.41 -1.76 2.11
CA GLY A 314 7.58 -1.48 2.94
C GLY A 314 8.92 -1.76 2.26
N GLY A 315 9.72 -0.72 2.11
CA GLY A 315 11.00 -0.75 1.43
C GLY A 315 11.00 -0.08 0.05
N ASP A 316 9.84 0.20 -0.54
CA ASP A 316 9.76 0.90 -1.82
C ASP A 316 10.42 2.29 -1.75
N GLU A 317 10.31 2.97 -0.61
CA GLU A 317 10.90 4.29 -0.36
C GLU A 317 12.44 4.32 -0.35
N PHE A 318 13.07 3.16 -0.34
CA PHE A 318 14.52 3.01 -0.53
C PHE A 318 14.89 1.99 -1.59
N ALA A 319 14.01 1.79 -2.58
CA ALA A 319 14.28 0.95 -3.76
C ALA A 319 14.56 -0.53 -3.40
N ASN A 320 13.78 -1.12 -2.50
CA ASN A 320 13.85 -2.55 -2.23
C ASN A 320 13.50 -3.36 -3.48
N SER A 321 14.26 -4.42 -3.73
CA SER A 321 14.09 -5.29 -4.90
C SER A 321 13.96 -6.74 -4.48
N GLN A 322 13.06 -7.44 -5.14
CA GLN A 322 12.92 -8.91 -5.07
C GLN A 322 13.56 -9.60 -6.28
N ALA A 323 14.49 -8.87 -6.94
CA ALA A 323 15.24 -9.35 -8.10
C ALA A 323 14.35 -9.81 -9.28
N GLY A 324 13.20 -9.16 -9.47
CA GLY A 324 12.22 -9.50 -10.49
C GLY A 324 11.35 -10.73 -10.17
N ASN A 325 11.43 -11.26 -8.96
CA ASN A 325 10.46 -12.24 -8.48
C ASN A 325 9.20 -11.49 -8.02
N ASN A 326 8.09 -11.67 -8.72
CA ASN A 326 6.81 -11.02 -8.43
C ASN A 326 5.86 -11.86 -7.57
N ASN A 327 6.34 -12.96 -7.00
CA ASN A 327 5.54 -13.89 -6.19
C ASN A 327 6.40 -14.62 -5.14
N VAL A 328 6.98 -13.86 -4.21
CA VAL A 328 7.92 -14.37 -3.21
C VAL A 328 7.26 -15.18 -2.06
N TRP A 329 6.10 -15.78 -2.31
CA TRP A 329 5.28 -16.49 -1.32
C TRP A 329 6.02 -17.61 -0.57
N CYS A 330 7.06 -18.17 -1.17
CA CYS A 330 7.87 -19.25 -0.61
C CYS A 330 9.34 -18.86 -0.38
N GLN A 331 9.68 -17.56 -0.40
CA GLN A 331 11.04 -17.06 -0.33
C GLN A 331 11.36 -16.48 1.06
N ASP A 332 11.49 -17.33 2.09
CA ASP A 332 12.00 -16.91 3.40
C ASP A 332 13.54 -16.79 3.37
N ASN A 333 14.03 -15.93 2.48
CA ASN A 333 15.45 -15.69 2.21
C ASN A 333 15.66 -14.24 1.73
N PRO A 334 16.89 -13.80 1.41
CA PRO A 334 17.15 -12.41 1.00
C PRO A 334 16.33 -11.91 -0.19
N THR A 335 15.76 -12.77 -1.04
CA THR A 335 14.86 -12.34 -2.13
C THR A 335 13.54 -11.83 -1.58
N GLY A 336 12.96 -12.50 -0.59
CA GLY A 336 11.69 -12.08 0.05
C GLY A 336 11.88 -11.10 1.22
N TRP A 337 13.12 -10.88 1.70
CA TRP A 337 13.37 -9.98 2.81
C TRP A 337 13.69 -8.56 2.33
N THR A 338 13.33 -7.57 3.15
CA THR A 338 13.68 -6.17 2.91
C THR A 338 15.19 -5.93 3.09
N ASP A 339 15.86 -5.43 2.03
CA ASP A 339 17.29 -5.12 2.08
C ASP A 339 17.56 -3.73 2.65
N TRP A 340 17.75 -3.64 3.94
CA TRP A 340 18.06 -2.41 4.67
C TRP A 340 19.40 -1.75 4.29
N LYS A 341 20.25 -2.41 3.48
CA LYS A 341 21.43 -1.76 2.93
C LYS A 341 21.04 -0.72 1.88
N ASN A 342 19.91 -0.94 1.19
CA ASN A 342 19.38 0.00 0.22
C ASN A 342 18.92 1.31 0.87
N ALA A 343 18.40 1.30 2.09
CA ALA A 343 18.07 2.52 2.82
C ALA A 343 19.25 3.49 2.93
N ARG A 344 20.48 2.97 3.08
CA ARG A 344 21.71 3.79 3.10
C ARG A 344 22.20 4.20 1.71
N ARG A 345 21.84 3.45 0.66
CA ARG A 345 22.26 3.73 -0.71
C ARG A 345 21.31 4.71 -1.42
N HIS A 346 20.05 4.70 -1.04
CA HIS A 346 18.97 5.47 -1.67
C HIS A 346 18.39 6.54 -0.72
N THR A 347 19.24 7.18 0.09
CA THR A 347 18.82 8.23 1.04
C THR A 347 18.08 9.37 0.35
N GLY A 348 18.48 9.73 -0.88
CA GLY A 348 17.80 10.79 -1.65
C GLY A 348 16.37 10.43 -2.05
N LEU A 349 16.07 9.14 -2.29
CA LEU A 349 14.69 8.70 -2.52
C LEU A 349 13.88 8.70 -1.22
N SER A 350 14.47 8.17 -0.13
CA SER A 350 13.80 8.15 1.18
C SER A 350 13.46 9.55 1.69
N SER A 351 14.41 10.52 1.56
CA SER A 351 14.14 11.92 1.90
C SER A 351 13.05 12.53 1.04
N PHE A 352 13.05 12.25 -0.26
CA PHE A 352 12.02 12.72 -1.17
C PHE A 352 10.63 12.20 -0.79
N VAL A 353 10.50 10.90 -0.45
CA VAL A 353 9.22 10.31 -0.01
C VAL A 353 8.76 10.92 1.31
N LYS A 354 9.66 11.10 2.27
CA LYS A 354 9.37 11.78 3.54
C LYS A 354 8.84 13.21 3.31
N GLU A 355 9.48 13.98 2.45
CA GLU A 355 9.05 15.34 2.09
C GLU A 355 7.69 15.34 1.38
N ALA A 356 7.45 14.39 0.48
CA ALA A 356 6.17 14.26 -0.23
C ALA A 356 5.02 13.87 0.71
N ILE A 357 5.28 12.99 1.71
CA ILE A 357 4.30 12.68 2.76
C ILE A 357 4.01 13.91 3.62
N ALA A 358 5.05 14.65 4.02
CA ALA A 358 4.88 15.89 4.79
C ALA A 358 4.11 16.95 3.99
N PHE A 359 4.40 17.09 2.70
CA PHE A 359 3.67 17.98 1.80
C PHE A 359 2.18 17.61 1.75
N ARG A 360 1.85 16.32 1.53
CA ARG A 360 0.45 15.85 1.55
C ARG A 360 -0.25 16.20 2.86
N LYS A 361 0.37 15.95 4.01
CA LYS A 361 -0.21 16.23 5.33
C LYS A 361 -0.46 17.71 5.57
N ASN A 362 0.40 18.57 5.02
CA ASN A 362 0.28 20.03 5.14
C ASN A 362 -0.76 20.65 4.19
N HIS A 363 -1.29 19.85 3.25
CA HIS A 363 -2.27 20.30 2.26
C HIS A 363 -3.54 19.44 2.31
N PRO A 364 -4.52 19.80 3.18
CA PRO A 364 -5.78 19.05 3.32
C PRO A 364 -6.54 18.86 2.02
N ILE A 365 -6.38 19.76 1.04
CA ILE A 365 -7.01 19.62 -0.28
C ILE A 365 -6.58 18.36 -1.04
N LEU A 366 -5.43 17.74 -0.69
CA LEU A 366 -4.95 16.48 -1.29
C LEU A 366 -5.56 15.23 -0.67
N HIS A 367 -6.24 15.37 0.48
CA HIS A 367 -6.81 14.23 1.20
C HIS A 367 -8.19 14.53 1.78
N MET A 368 -9.07 15.03 0.92
CA MET A 368 -10.44 15.39 1.27
C MET A 368 -11.22 14.18 1.80
N PRO A 369 -12.02 14.34 2.87
CA PRO A 369 -12.84 13.25 3.40
C PRO A 369 -14.04 12.90 2.50
N LYS A 370 -14.34 13.74 1.51
CA LYS A 370 -15.48 13.59 0.58
C LYS A 370 -15.01 13.64 -0.87
N GLU A 371 -15.80 13.06 -1.74
CA GLU A 371 -15.54 13.07 -3.17
C GLU A 371 -15.54 14.48 -3.74
N MET A 372 -14.54 14.78 -4.57
CA MET A 372 -14.45 16.03 -5.31
C MET A 372 -15.45 16.06 -6.46
N ARG A 373 -16.17 17.20 -6.59
CA ARG A 373 -17.32 17.33 -7.50
C ARG A 373 -16.94 17.84 -8.88
N GLY A 374 -15.79 18.53 -9.02
CA GLY A 374 -15.37 19.18 -10.26
C GLY A 374 -16.24 20.37 -10.66
N VAL A 375 -16.94 20.98 -9.71
CA VAL A 375 -17.81 22.16 -9.89
C VAL A 375 -17.61 23.17 -8.77
N ASP A 376 -17.91 24.43 -9.03
CA ASP A 376 -17.86 25.49 -8.02
C ASP A 376 -19.16 25.53 -7.19
N TYR A 377 -19.24 24.65 -6.19
CA TYR A 377 -20.43 24.54 -5.32
C TYR A 377 -20.38 25.45 -4.08
N MET A 378 -19.27 26.14 -3.86
CA MET A 378 -19.09 27.09 -2.73
C MET A 378 -18.95 28.54 -3.20
N ALA A 379 -19.16 28.83 -4.49
CA ALA A 379 -18.97 30.14 -5.11
C ALA A 379 -17.57 30.75 -4.84
N LYS A 380 -16.52 29.93 -4.95
CA LYS A 380 -15.11 30.32 -4.78
C LYS A 380 -14.47 30.86 -6.07
N GLY A 381 -15.21 30.85 -7.19
CA GLY A 381 -14.74 31.24 -8.52
C GLY A 381 -14.05 30.12 -9.31
N PHE A 382 -13.77 28.99 -8.67
CA PHE A 382 -13.13 27.81 -9.27
C PHE A 382 -13.79 26.52 -8.76
N PRO A 383 -13.83 25.45 -9.57
CA PRO A 383 -14.19 24.13 -9.07
C PRO A 383 -13.16 23.61 -8.05
N ASP A 384 -13.59 22.74 -7.15
CA ASP A 384 -12.71 22.09 -6.16
C ASP A 384 -11.54 21.34 -6.81
N VAL A 385 -11.78 20.72 -7.98
CA VAL A 385 -10.76 20.12 -8.83
C VAL A 385 -11.07 20.41 -10.30
N SER A 386 -10.04 20.66 -11.09
CA SER A 386 -10.15 20.81 -12.55
C SER A 386 -9.01 20.14 -13.29
N VAL A 387 -9.25 19.82 -14.57
CA VAL A 387 -8.29 19.14 -15.43
C VAL A 387 -7.90 19.99 -16.63
N HIS A 388 -6.64 19.90 -17.03
CA HIS A 388 -6.01 20.73 -18.03
C HIS A 388 -5.09 19.90 -18.93
N GLY A 389 -4.75 20.43 -20.07
CA GLY A 389 -3.80 19.86 -21.01
C GLY A 389 -2.91 20.91 -21.63
N GLU A 390 -2.69 20.88 -22.93
CA GLU A 390 -2.03 21.95 -23.68
C GLU A 390 -2.84 23.27 -23.68
N ARG A 391 -4.12 23.18 -23.32
CA ARG A 391 -5.01 24.32 -23.09
C ARG A 391 -5.58 24.27 -21.68
N ALA A 392 -5.68 25.42 -21.03
CA ALA A 392 -6.38 25.52 -19.75
C ALA A 392 -7.85 25.11 -19.90
N TRP A 393 -8.41 24.41 -18.92
CA TRP A 393 -9.80 23.96 -18.87
C TRP A 393 -10.19 22.96 -19.97
N PHE A 394 -9.19 22.39 -20.67
CA PHE A 394 -9.40 21.39 -21.70
C PHE A 394 -8.39 20.27 -21.57
N LEU A 395 -8.86 19.06 -21.38
CA LEU A 395 -8.04 17.84 -21.37
C LEU A 395 -8.29 17.04 -22.67
N ASN A 396 -7.22 16.84 -23.45
CA ASN A 396 -7.27 15.95 -24.59
C ASN A 396 -7.22 14.49 -24.12
N ARG A 397 -8.30 13.72 -24.36
CA ARG A 397 -8.44 12.31 -23.99
C ARG A 397 -8.19 11.34 -25.15
N ASP A 398 -7.57 11.80 -26.22
CA ASP A 398 -7.17 10.91 -27.32
C ASP A 398 -6.18 9.86 -26.83
N ASN A 399 -6.22 8.68 -27.45
CA ASN A 399 -5.35 7.55 -27.06
C ASN A 399 -3.86 7.89 -27.08
N THR A 400 -3.43 8.83 -27.92
CA THR A 400 -2.03 9.27 -28.01
C THR A 400 -1.63 10.29 -26.95
N SER A 401 -2.59 10.90 -26.24
CA SER A 401 -2.31 11.89 -25.19
C SER A 401 -1.69 11.23 -23.95
N ARG A 402 -0.65 11.88 -23.42
CA ARG A 402 0.06 11.47 -22.21
C ARG A 402 0.35 12.68 -21.30
N LEU A 403 -0.45 13.73 -21.47
CA LEU A 403 -0.32 15.01 -20.77
C LEU A 403 -1.57 15.23 -19.92
N LEU A 404 -1.39 15.39 -18.60
CA LEU A 404 -2.46 15.62 -17.65
C LEU A 404 -2.06 16.73 -16.68
N GLY A 405 -2.81 17.82 -16.65
CA GLY A 405 -2.75 18.85 -15.63
C GLY A 405 -3.94 18.74 -14.70
N ILE A 406 -3.71 18.82 -13.42
CA ILE A 406 -4.75 18.82 -12.39
C ILE A 406 -4.53 20.04 -11.51
N MET A 407 -5.58 20.83 -11.31
CA MET A 407 -5.58 21.91 -10.33
C MET A 407 -6.57 21.57 -9.22
N TYR A 408 -6.08 21.62 -7.99
CA TYR A 408 -6.87 21.59 -6.76
C TYR A 408 -7.05 23.01 -6.24
N CYS A 409 -8.29 23.41 -5.96
CA CYS A 409 -8.62 24.72 -5.39
C CYS A 409 -8.57 24.63 -3.86
N GLY A 410 -7.51 25.18 -3.25
CA GLY A 410 -7.33 25.13 -1.80
C GLY A 410 -8.43 25.79 -0.98
N ALA A 411 -9.20 26.72 -1.58
CA ALA A 411 -10.34 27.36 -0.92
C ALA A 411 -11.46 26.40 -0.47
N TYR A 412 -11.40 25.12 -0.87
CA TYR A 412 -12.32 24.06 -0.43
C TYR A 412 -11.84 23.27 0.77
N ALA A 413 -10.60 23.52 1.24
CA ALA A 413 -10.01 22.87 2.40
C ALA A 413 -9.45 23.88 3.39
N GLN A 414 -9.39 23.52 4.66
CA GLN A 414 -8.81 24.37 5.70
C GLN A 414 -7.63 23.65 6.35
N LYS A 415 -6.57 24.41 6.58
CA LYS A 415 -5.41 23.98 7.37
C LYS A 415 -5.76 24.00 8.87
N ASP A 416 -4.91 23.39 9.69
CA ASP A 416 -5.11 23.29 11.15
C ASP A 416 -5.21 24.66 11.83
N ASP A 417 -4.64 25.72 11.26
CA ASP A 417 -4.72 27.09 11.76
C ASP A 417 -5.98 27.83 11.32
N GLY A 418 -6.88 27.17 10.59
CA GLY A 418 -8.15 27.71 10.10
C GLY A 418 -8.03 28.53 8.81
N THR A 419 -6.84 28.67 8.24
CA THR A 419 -6.65 29.33 6.93
C THR A 419 -7.07 28.40 5.79
N GLU A 420 -7.48 28.98 4.65
CA GLU A 420 -7.69 28.21 3.42
C GLU A 420 -6.36 27.58 2.96
N ASP A 421 -6.46 26.39 2.35
CA ASP A 421 -5.29 25.73 1.78
C ASP A 421 -4.82 26.43 0.49
N ASP A 422 -3.65 26.03 0.00
CA ASP A 422 -3.08 26.58 -1.22
C ASP A 422 -3.74 25.98 -2.48
N PHE A 423 -3.73 26.73 -3.57
CA PHE A 423 -4.02 26.20 -4.90
C PHE A 423 -2.84 25.34 -5.34
N LEU A 424 -3.10 24.10 -5.69
CA LEU A 424 -2.05 23.16 -6.12
C LEU A 424 -2.27 22.79 -7.59
N TYR A 425 -1.23 22.93 -8.40
CA TYR A 425 -1.25 22.50 -9.79
C TYR A 425 -0.23 21.39 -10.02
N ILE A 426 -0.70 20.22 -10.50
CA ILE A 426 0.10 19.04 -10.76
C ILE A 426 0.14 18.84 -12.27
N GLY A 427 1.30 19.03 -12.89
CA GLY A 427 1.53 18.77 -14.31
C GLY A 427 2.25 17.45 -14.53
N MET A 428 1.64 16.52 -15.25
CA MET A 428 2.20 15.22 -15.59
C MET A 428 2.39 15.12 -17.10
N ASN A 429 3.64 14.98 -17.54
CA ASN A 429 3.99 14.73 -18.94
C ASN A 429 4.76 13.42 -19.06
N PHE A 430 4.10 12.38 -19.57
CA PHE A 430 4.71 11.08 -19.84
C PHE A 430 4.98 10.84 -21.34
N HIS A 431 4.91 11.91 -22.16
CA HIS A 431 5.48 11.87 -23.52
C HIS A 431 7.02 11.75 -23.45
N TRP A 432 7.58 11.15 -24.46
CA TRP A 432 9.05 11.17 -24.71
C TRP A 432 9.56 12.52 -25.21
N GLU A 433 8.65 13.41 -25.60
CA GLU A 433 8.92 14.78 -26.07
C GLU A 433 8.51 15.82 -25.02
N LYS A 434 9.11 17.00 -25.11
CA LYS A 434 8.64 18.16 -24.37
C LYS A 434 7.27 18.58 -24.87
N ARG A 435 6.34 18.78 -23.95
CA ARG A 435 5.00 19.32 -24.20
C ARG A 435 4.76 20.52 -23.30
N ASN A 436 4.03 21.48 -23.83
CA ASN A 436 3.53 22.59 -23.03
C ASN A 436 2.30 22.15 -22.27
N ILE A 437 2.22 22.56 -21.01
CA ILE A 437 1.03 22.40 -20.19
C ILE A 437 0.52 23.80 -19.82
N ALA A 438 -0.77 24.04 -20.01
CA ALA A 438 -1.35 25.33 -19.75
C ALA A 438 -1.71 25.46 -18.26
N LEU A 439 -1.34 26.57 -17.66
CA LEU A 439 -1.82 26.98 -16.34
C LEU A 439 -3.09 27.82 -16.52
N PRO A 440 -4.17 27.60 -15.74
CA PRO A 440 -5.29 28.49 -15.72
C PRO A 440 -4.92 29.84 -15.11
N ASN A 441 -5.60 30.90 -15.54
CA ASN A 441 -5.43 32.21 -14.90
C ASN A 441 -6.02 32.13 -13.48
N LEU A 442 -5.23 32.47 -12.50
CA LEU A 442 -5.65 32.60 -11.10
C LEU A 442 -6.05 34.05 -10.80
N PRO A 443 -6.81 34.31 -9.72
CA PRO A 443 -7.11 35.65 -9.26
C PRO A 443 -5.84 36.48 -9.03
N GLU A 444 -5.94 37.81 -9.17
CA GLU A 444 -4.83 38.71 -8.87
C GLU A 444 -4.44 38.56 -7.39
N GLY A 445 -3.15 38.27 -7.14
CA GLY A 445 -2.58 38.13 -5.80
C GLY A 445 -2.40 36.69 -5.32
N MET A 446 -2.70 35.70 -6.14
CA MET A 446 -2.40 34.29 -5.90
C MET A 446 -1.21 33.80 -6.74
#